data_8b8eab7968918a3b6a0cbc1cdcfc080e
#
_entry.id   8b8eab7968918a3b6a0cbc1cdcfc080e
#
_cell.length_a   1.000
_cell.length_b   1.000
_cell.length_c   1.000
_cell.angle_alpha   90.00
_cell.angle_beta   90.00
_cell.angle_gamma   90.00
#
_symmetry.space_group_name_H-M   'P 1'
#
loop_
_entity.id
_entity.type
_entity.pdbx_description
1 polymer ?
#
loop_
_entity_poly.entity_id
_entity_poly.type
_entity_poly.pdbx_seq_one_letter_code
_entity_poly.pdbx_strand_id
1 'polypeptide(L)'
;LTNATEKIEFCQDDLIYQREFFVSMSEPVMAIHYHTSPNCNLEMSITLESEIKHKSAFFAENGIILEGQAPIYVAPPYYSCEVPVVYEEGQGIRFAIGLYVQTNGGNVYQQADKLFINTPNDVYIYVSGVTDFKQKELFFSKRNCMMENIQHIQYEKQKKAHMDVYANYFDRMHLDINYTPDNELALKMFHYARYLMICSSVPGSQCTNLQGIWNHHMRAPWSSNYTVNINTEMNYWMAEKANLSDCHMPLLELIERTSKKGEKTAQDVYHLAGWVSHHNLDIWGHSSPVGQFGQDENPCTYSMWPMSSGWLCCHLWEHYCYTLDEAFLKKKAFPIIQGAVEFYLGYLVPYKGYYVTAPSTSPENTFLAPDMTTHSVTFASTMDISILRELFGLYLKACEILQMQSKMCFRNFLPIKLGKKGSFRNGFMITRKQISITDIFLTCLDYILGTRFIKRMNLL
;
A
#
# COMPACT_ATOMS: atom_id res chain seq x y z
N LEU A 1 2.63 16.08 14.41
CA LEU A 1 3.34 15.13 13.52
C LEU A 1 4.61 14.57 14.15
N THR A 2 5.32 15.34 14.95
CA THR A 2 6.66 15.00 15.48
C THR A 2 6.70 13.81 16.45
N ASN A 3 5.56 13.46 17.04
CA ASN A 3 5.44 12.37 18.02
C ASN A 3 4.29 11.40 17.72
N ALA A 4 3.60 11.57 16.59
CA ALA A 4 2.44 10.77 16.17
C ALA A 4 1.39 10.54 17.29
N THR A 5 1.19 11.56 18.13
CA THR A 5 0.18 11.60 19.19
C THR A 5 -0.78 12.75 18.89
N GLU A 6 -2.07 12.52 19.05
CA GLU A 6 -3.07 13.58 18.93
C GLU A 6 -3.60 13.96 20.33
N LYS A 7 -3.66 15.27 20.58
CA LYS A 7 -4.22 15.84 21.79
C LYS A 7 -5.34 16.80 21.44
N ILE A 8 -6.51 16.59 22.03
CA ILE A 8 -7.67 17.48 21.93
C ILE A 8 -7.95 18.03 23.32
N GLU A 9 -8.12 19.35 23.41
CA GLU A 9 -8.47 20.02 24.64
C GLU A 9 -9.65 20.95 24.37
N PHE A 10 -10.64 20.93 25.24
CA PHE A 10 -11.79 21.86 25.19
C PHE A 10 -12.28 22.21 26.60
N CYS A 11 -12.98 23.34 26.71
CA CYS A 11 -13.58 23.81 27.94
C CYS A 11 -15.11 23.77 27.81
N GLN A 12 -15.79 23.25 28.83
CA GLN A 12 -17.23 23.28 28.97
C GLN A 12 -17.58 23.52 30.40
N ASP A 13 -18.44 24.52 30.69
CA ASP A 13 -18.88 24.89 32.05
C ASP A 13 -17.72 25.12 33.04
N ASP A 14 -16.67 25.84 32.59
CA ASP A 14 -15.40 26.08 33.30
C ASP A 14 -14.55 24.83 33.63
N LEU A 15 -14.95 23.68 33.13
CA LEU A 15 -14.18 22.43 33.24
C LEU A 15 -13.35 22.18 31.99
N ILE A 16 -12.10 21.78 32.16
CA ILE A 16 -11.19 21.41 31.07
C ILE A 16 -11.27 19.94 30.88
N TYR A 17 -11.50 19.55 29.61
CA TYR A 17 -11.48 18.17 29.13
C TYR A 17 -10.31 17.99 28.18
N GLN A 18 -9.50 16.98 28.43
CA GLN A 18 -8.40 16.58 27.57
C GLN A 18 -8.61 15.15 27.08
N ARG A 19 -8.31 14.92 25.81
CA ARG A 19 -8.24 13.60 25.21
C ARG A 19 -6.95 13.48 24.45
N GLU A 20 -6.15 12.51 24.80
CA GLU A 20 -4.91 12.19 24.09
C GLU A 20 -4.98 10.76 23.58
N PHE A 21 -4.53 10.51 22.36
CA PHE A 21 -4.49 9.15 21.80
C PHE A 21 -3.37 8.97 20.80
N PHE A 22 -2.93 7.72 20.68
CA PHE A 22 -1.96 7.25 19.71
C PHE A 22 -2.16 5.78 19.40
N VAL A 23 -1.74 5.35 18.20
CA VAL A 23 -1.56 3.95 17.86
C VAL A 23 -0.07 3.62 18.04
N SER A 24 0.24 2.70 18.92
CA SER A 24 1.61 2.45 19.33
C SER A 24 2.46 1.85 18.22
N MET A 25 3.68 2.36 18.07
CA MET A 25 4.70 1.83 17.17
C MET A 25 5.50 0.68 17.78
N SER A 26 5.41 0.46 19.10
CA SER A 26 6.16 -0.59 19.80
C SER A 26 5.33 -1.85 20.07
N GLU A 27 4.01 -1.71 20.19
CA GLU A 27 3.08 -2.80 20.48
C GLU A 27 1.79 -2.62 19.68
N PRO A 28 1.08 -3.68 19.30
CA PRO A 28 -0.14 -3.58 18.51
C PRO A 28 -1.33 -3.11 19.35
N VAL A 29 -1.27 -1.88 19.85
CA VAL A 29 -2.32 -1.28 20.70
C VAL A 29 -2.56 0.18 20.33
N MET A 30 -3.82 0.58 20.33
CA MET A 30 -4.26 1.98 20.40
C MET A 30 -4.50 2.32 21.85
N ALA A 31 -3.91 3.40 22.35
CA ALA A 31 -4.11 3.91 23.69
C ALA A 31 -4.79 5.28 23.65
N ILE A 32 -5.82 5.43 24.47
CA ILE A 32 -6.60 6.67 24.61
C ILE A 32 -6.63 7.04 26.09
N HIS A 33 -6.32 8.29 26.40
CA HIS A 33 -6.41 8.86 27.72
C HIS A 33 -7.40 10.03 27.74
N TYR A 34 -8.44 9.91 28.54
CA TYR A 34 -9.32 11.02 28.88
C TYR A 34 -8.95 11.56 30.25
N HIS A 35 -8.81 12.86 30.34
CA HIS A 35 -8.51 13.58 31.57
C HIS A 35 -9.43 14.79 31.74
N THR A 36 -9.84 15.08 32.97
CA THR A 36 -10.61 16.27 33.31
C THR A 36 -9.96 17.04 34.45
N SER A 37 -10.31 18.33 34.56
CA SER A 37 -9.92 19.15 35.72
C SER A 37 -10.42 18.55 37.06
N PRO A 38 -9.75 18.83 38.18
CA PRO A 38 -10.15 18.35 39.49
C PRO A 38 -11.63 18.67 39.81
N ASN A 39 -12.27 17.77 40.54
CA ASN A 39 -13.69 17.83 40.94
C ASN A 39 -14.72 17.59 39.81
N CYS A 40 -14.31 17.05 38.68
CA CYS A 40 -15.21 16.57 37.65
C CYS A 40 -15.21 15.05 37.62
N ASN A 41 -16.39 14.44 37.55
CA ASN A 41 -16.52 13.02 37.25
C ASN A 41 -16.69 12.82 35.75
N LEU A 42 -15.95 11.87 35.21
CA LEU A 42 -16.18 11.39 33.87
C LEU A 42 -17.26 10.30 33.90
N GLU A 43 -18.36 10.56 33.21
CA GLU A 43 -19.42 9.57 32.97
C GLU A 43 -19.45 9.28 31.49
N MET A 44 -19.19 8.02 31.13
CA MET A 44 -19.22 7.59 29.74
C MET A 44 -19.68 6.14 29.60
N SER A 45 -20.11 5.79 28.40
CA SER A 45 -20.35 4.40 28.02
C SER A 45 -19.57 4.07 26.76
N ILE A 46 -19.07 2.84 26.68
CA ILE A 46 -18.25 2.33 25.58
C ILE A 46 -18.87 1.06 25.03
N THR A 47 -18.93 0.99 23.69
CA THR A 47 -19.29 -0.23 22.91
C THR A 47 -18.20 -0.52 21.89
N LEU A 48 -18.13 -1.78 21.46
CA LEU A 48 -17.44 -2.19 20.23
C LEU A 48 -18.46 -2.64 19.20
N GLU A 49 -18.42 -2.04 18.02
CA GLU A 49 -19.32 -2.34 16.90
C GLU A 49 -18.52 -2.53 15.61
N SER A 50 -19.07 -3.27 14.67
CA SER A 50 -18.51 -3.49 13.33
C SER A 50 -19.62 -3.71 12.31
N GLU A 51 -19.43 -3.23 11.08
CA GLU A 51 -20.28 -3.58 9.94
C GLU A 51 -20.10 -5.04 9.52
N ILE A 52 -18.95 -5.65 9.83
CA ILE A 52 -18.68 -7.07 9.59
C ILE A 52 -19.45 -7.90 10.62
N LYS A 53 -20.01 -9.04 10.21
CA LYS A 53 -20.69 -9.98 11.12
C LYS A 53 -19.80 -10.36 12.27
N HIS A 54 -20.26 -10.16 13.50
CA HIS A 54 -19.50 -10.37 14.71
C HIS A 54 -20.36 -10.80 15.89
N LYS A 55 -19.70 -11.21 16.96
CA LYS A 55 -20.24 -11.40 18.31
C LYS A 55 -19.38 -10.60 19.28
N SER A 56 -20.03 -9.98 20.26
CA SER A 56 -19.34 -9.30 21.35
C SER A 56 -19.60 -10.02 22.67
N ALA A 57 -18.61 -9.98 23.55
CA ALA A 57 -18.68 -10.54 24.89
C ALA A 57 -17.82 -9.69 25.84
N PHE A 58 -18.14 -9.75 27.12
CA PHE A 58 -17.28 -9.20 28.14
C PHE A 58 -16.16 -10.18 28.50
N PHE A 59 -14.97 -9.65 28.82
CA PHE A 59 -13.91 -10.41 29.43
C PHE A 59 -13.30 -9.61 30.58
N ALA A 60 -12.84 -10.30 31.63
CA ALA A 60 -12.46 -9.65 32.87
C ALA A 60 -13.60 -8.71 33.39
N GLU A 61 -13.29 -7.79 34.26
CA GLU A 61 -14.28 -6.84 34.79
C GLU A 61 -14.52 -5.65 33.85
N ASN A 62 -13.46 -5.22 33.17
CA ASN A 62 -13.43 -3.94 32.42
C ASN A 62 -13.14 -4.11 30.94
N GLY A 63 -13.39 -5.28 30.36
CA GLY A 63 -13.04 -5.58 28.98
C GLY A 63 -14.23 -5.98 28.11
N ILE A 64 -14.19 -5.60 26.83
CA ILE A 64 -15.06 -6.07 25.75
C ILE A 64 -14.19 -6.72 24.69
N ILE A 65 -14.61 -7.90 24.22
CA ILE A 65 -14.06 -8.51 23.03
C ILE A 65 -15.12 -8.60 21.95
N LEU A 66 -14.74 -8.25 20.71
CA LEU A 66 -15.53 -8.42 19.51
C LEU A 66 -14.80 -9.42 18.60
N GLU A 67 -15.49 -10.49 18.22
CA GLU A 67 -14.95 -11.53 17.35
C GLU A 67 -15.84 -11.70 16.12
N GLY A 68 -15.20 -11.80 14.97
CA GLY A 68 -15.93 -11.94 13.72
C GLY A 68 -15.13 -12.64 12.64
N GLN A 69 -15.74 -12.71 11.48
CA GLN A 69 -15.18 -13.32 10.29
C GLN A 69 -15.47 -12.43 9.09
N ALA A 70 -14.42 -12.11 8.33
CA ALA A 70 -14.55 -11.35 7.09
C ALA A 70 -15.39 -12.13 6.06
N PRO A 71 -16.13 -11.42 5.18
CA PRO A 71 -16.82 -12.06 4.07
C PRO A 71 -15.83 -12.73 3.11
N ILE A 72 -16.30 -13.75 2.40
CA ILE A 72 -15.51 -14.41 1.35
C ILE A 72 -15.53 -13.67 0.02
N TYR A 73 -16.54 -12.82 -0.17
CA TYR A 73 -16.69 -11.99 -1.36
C TYR A 73 -17.34 -10.65 -1.02
N VAL A 74 -16.79 -9.59 -1.58
CA VAL A 74 -17.36 -8.23 -1.50
C VAL A 74 -17.32 -7.63 -2.90
N ALA A 75 -18.48 -7.38 -3.47
CA ALA A 75 -18.60 -6.74 -4.78
C ALA A 75 -18.10 -5.29 -4.72
N PRO A 76 -17.39 -4.79 -5.73
CA PRO A 76 -17.04 -3.38 -5.82
C PRO A 76 -18.29 -2.48 -5.73
N PRO A 77 -18.19 -1.24 -5.20
CA PRO A 77 -19.36 -0.38 -5.00
C PRO A 77 -20.05 0.03 -6.30
N TYR A 78 -19.34 0.06 -7.41
CA TYR A 78 -19.88 0.37 -8.74
C TYR A 78 -20.55 -0.83 -9.42
N TYR A 79 -20.47 -2.03 -8.84
CA TYR A 79 -21.14 -3.22 -9.37
C TYR A 79 -22.49 -3.45 -8.66
N SER A 80 -23.56 -3.44 -9.43
CA SER A 80 -24.91 -3.74 -8.93
C SER A 80 -25.19 -5.24 -8.99
N CYS A 81 -25.44 -5.85 -7.85
CA CYS A 81 -25.82 -7.26 -7.73
C CYS A 81 -26.72 -7.47 -6.53
N GLU A 82 -27.50 -8.56 -6.53
CA GLU A 82 -28.47 -8.86 -5.46
C GLU A 82 -27.80 -9.10 -4.10
N VAL A 83 -26.64 -9.76 -4.10
CA VAL A 83 -25.90 -10.12 -2.88
C VAL A 83 -24.48 -9.59 -2.98
N PRO A 84 -24.24 -8.32 -2.61
CA PRO A 84 -22.93 -7.69 -2.76
C PRO A 84 -21.90 -8.16 -1.72
N VAL A 85 -22.30 -8.74 -0.61
CA VAL A 85 -21.42 -9.23 0.46
C VAL A 85 -21.83 -10.65 0.82
N VAL A 86 -20.93 -11.60 0.62
CA VAL A 86 -21.17 -13.03 0.84
C VAL A 86 -20.32 -13.54 2.00
N TYR A 87 -20.99 -14.20 2.94
CA TYR A 87 -20.36 -14.89 4.06
C TYR A 87 -20.57 -16.40 3.93
N GLU A 88 -19.54 -17.17 4.26
CA GLU A 88 -19.60 -18.62 4.36
C GLU A 88 -18.94 -19.06 5.67
N GLU A 89 -19.62 -19.89 6.43
CA GLU A 89 -19.15 -20.32 7.75
C GLU A 89 -17.80 -21.07 7.64
N GLY A 90 -16.84 -20.69 8.48
CA GLY A 90 -15.51 -21.27 8.48
C GLY A 90 -14.58 -20.79 7.35
N GLN A 91 -15.07 -19.95 6.44
CA GLN A 91 -14.30 -19.33 5.36
C GLN A 91 -14.06 -17.84 5.68
N GLY A 92 -13.08 -17.24 5.02
CA GLY A 92 -12.69 -15.85 5.29
C GLY A 92 -11.74 -15.71 6.48
N ILE A 93 -11.21 -14.50 6.65
CA ILE A 93 -10.27 -14.17 7.74
C ILE A 93 -11.03 -13.97 9.03
N ARG A 94 -10.66 -14.70 10.08
CA ARG A 94 -11.15 -14.44 11.45
C ARG A 94 -10.41 -13.26 12.05
N PHE A 95 -11.11 -12.48 12.85
CA PHE A 95 -10.53 -11.37 13.59
C PHE A 95 -11.10 -11.29 15.00
N ALA A 96 -10.32 -10.72 15.89
CA ALA A 96 -10.76 -10.34 17.23
C ALA A 96 -10.23 -8.96 17.58
N ILE A 97 -11.07 -8.12 18.20
CA ILE A 97 -10.72 -6.81 18.72
C ILE A 97 -11.03 -6.81 20.21
N GLY A 98 -10.01 -6.57 21.03
CA GLY A 98 -10.15 -6.43 22.47
C GLY A 98 -10.06 -4.96 22.87
N LEU A 99 -10.95 -4.54 23.76
CA LEU A 99 -10.92 -3.24 24.42
C LEU A 99 -10.85 -3.46 25.92
N TYR A 100 -10.00 -2.74 26.63
CA TYR A 100 -9.88 -2.77 28.08
C TYR A 100 -9.80 -1.37 28.66
N VAL A 101 -10.48 -1.15 29.80
CA VAL A 101 -10.54 0.14 30.49
C VAL A 101 -9.80 0.05 31.81
N GLN A 102 -8.96 1.05 32.08
CA GLN A 102 -8.33 1.31 33.39
C GLN A 102 -8.74 2.68 33.89
N THR A 103 -8.97 2.80 35.21
CA THR A 103 -9.32 4.06 35.87
C THR A 103 -8.52 4.23 37.16
N ASN A 104 -8.30 5.47 37.57
CA ASN A 104 -7.69 5.81 38.84
C ASN A 104 -8.78 6.04 39.91
N GLY A 105 -9.47 4.98 40.30
CA GLY A 105 -10.64 5.04 41.20
C GLY A 105 -11.95 5.07 40.40
N GLY A 106 -13.08 5.28 41.13
CA GLY A 106 -14.42 5.22 40.52
C GLY A 106 -14.89 3.79 40.24
N ASN A 107 -15.90 3.68 39.39
CA ASN A 107 -16.56 2.40 39.06
C ASN A 107 -16.58 2.16 37.55
N VAL A 108 -16.26 0.95 37.14
CA VAL A 108 -16.54 0.43 35.78
C VAL A 108 -17.47 -0.76 35.95
N TYR A 109 -18.56 -0.80 35.22
CA TYR A 109 -19.52 -1.92 35.31
C TYR A 109 -20.10 -2.25 33.94
N GLN A 110 -20.48 -3.52 33.81
CA GLN A 110 -21.04 -4.08 32.59
C GLN A 110 -22.56 -4.00 32.64
N GLN A 111 -23.20 -3.49 31.59
CA GLN A 111 -24.66 -3.53 31.45
C GLN A 111 -25.06 -3.63 29.97
N ALA A 112 -25.88 -4.61 29.66
CA ALA A 112 -26.23 -4.98 28.30
C ALA A 112 -24.98 -5.31 27.46
N ASP A 113 -24.67 -4.54 26.45
CA ASP A 113 -23.50 -4.65 25.56
C ASP A 113 -22.45 -3.55 25.79
N LYS A 114 -22.55 -2.81 26.91
CA LYS A 114 -21.76 -1.61 27.20
C LYS A 114 -20.97 -1.73 28.49
N LEU A 115 -19.79 -1.11 28.48
CA LEU A 115 -19.09 -0.72 29.71
C LEU A 115 -19.53 0.69 30.07
N PHE A 116 -20.04 0.86 31.30
CA PHE A 116 -20.33 2.16 31.91
C PHE A 116 -19.18 2.53 32.86
N ILE A 117 -18.75 3.75 32.76
CA ILE A 117 -17.61 4.28 33.51
C ILE A 117 -18.08 5.53 34.25
N ASN A 118 -17.83 5.55 35.55
CA ASN A 118 -18.01 6.73 36.39
C ASN A 118 -16.78 6.85 37.29
N THR A 119 -15.91 7.80 36.98
CA THR A 119 -14.61 7.94 37.64
C THR A 119 -14.18 9.40 37.76
N PRO A 120 -13.47 9.78 38.83
CA PRO A 120 -12.85 11.08 38.87
C PRO A 120 -11.61 11.12 37.94
N ASN A 121 -11.55 12.14 37.14
CA ASN A 121 -10.41 12.65 36.39
C ASN A 121 -9.88 11.81 35.21
N ASP A 122 -9.52 10.51 35.40
CA ASP A 122 -8.74 9.79 34.39
C ASP A 122 -9.40 8.49 33.96
N VAL A 123 -9.48 8.29 32.64
CA VAL A 123 -9.86 7.03 31.99
C VAL A 123 -8.83 6.67 30.91
N TYR A 124 -8.27 5.49 31.00
CA TYR A 124 -7.39 4.93 29.99
C TYR A 124 -8.10 3.80 29.28
N ILE A 125 -8.13 3.86 27.94
CA ILE A 125 -8.77 2.86 27.08
C ILE A 125 -7.70 2.29 26.17
N TYR A 126 -7.58 0.97 26.13
CA TYR A 126 -6.68 0.26 25.25
C TYR A 126 -7.47 -0.59 24.28
N VAL A 127 -7.15 -0.48 23.00
CA VAL A 127 -7.76 -1.30 21.94
C VAL A 127 -6.66 -2.02 21.18
N SER A 128 -6.80 -3.33 21.02
CA SER A 128 -5.89 -4.15 20.25
C SER A 128 -6.65 -5.12 19.36
N GLY A 129 -6.02 -5.60 18.29
CA GLY A 129 -6.65 -6.51 17.35
C GLY A 129 -5.71 -7.58 16.83
N VAL A 130 -6.27 -8.74 16.52
CA VAL A 130 -5.57 -9.85 15.89
C VAL A 130 -6.40 -10.46 14.76
N THR A 131 -5.71 -11.03 13.78
CA THR A 131 -6.33 -11.78 12.69
C THR A 131 -5.64 -13.13 12.52
N ASP A 132 -6.29 -14.05 11.81
CA ASP A 132 -5.69 -15.32 11.41
C ASP A 132 -4.99 -15.26 10.04
N PHE A 133 -4.77 -14.08 9.50
CA PHE A 133 -4.02 -13.89 8.26
C PHE A 133 -2.63 -14.54 8.36
N LYS A 134 -2.29 -15.41 7.42
CA LYS A 134 -1.06 -16.22 7.35
C LYS A 134 -0.86 -17.30 8.42
N GLN A 135 -1.55 -17.28 9.56
CA GLN A 135 -1.31 -18.20 10.69
C GLN A 135 -2.64 -18.59 11.36
N LYS A 136 -3.47 -19.33 10.60
CA LYS A 136 -4.82 -19.72 11.05
C LYS A 136 -4.84 -20.52 12.35
N GLU A 137 -3.83 -21.38 12.55
CA GLU A 137 -3.67 -22.25 13.72
C GLU A 137 -3.34 -21.48 15.00
N LEU A 138 -2.73 -20.32 14.90
CA LEU A 138 -2.33 -19.50 16.04
C LEU A 138 -3.38 -18.47 16.49
N PHE A 139 -4.53 -18.41 15.82
CA PHE A 139 -5.53 -17.36 16.07
C PHE A 139 -5.95 -17.28 17.54
N PHE A 140 -6.38 -18.40 18.12
CA PHE A 140 -6.86 -18.42 19.51
C PHE A 140 -5.76 -18.13 20.53
N SER A 141 -4.54 -18.60 20.28
CA SER A 141 -3.39 -18.28 21.12
C SER A 141 -3.07 -16.79 21.08
N LYS A 142 -3.02 -16.18 19.90
CA LYS A 142 -2.79 -14.73 19.72
C LYS A 142 -3.90 -13.90 20.37
N ARG A 143 -5.18 -14.31 20.20
CA ARG A 143 -6.32 -13.65 20.81
C ARG A 143 -6.23 -13.63 22.33
N ASN A 144 -5.93 -14.79 22.94
CA ASN A 144 -5.82 -14.91 24.39
C ASN A 144 -4.65 -14.08 24.92
N CYS A 145 -3.49 -14.13 24.27
CA CYS A 145 -2.34 -13.30 24.60
C CYS A 145 -2.64 -11.80 24.48
N MET A 146 -3.35 -11.38 23.44
CA MET A 146 -3.82 -9.99 23.29
C MET A 146 -4.69 -9.56 24.46
N MET A 147 -5.71 -10.37 24.81
CA MET A 147 -6.62 -10.06 25.93
C MET A 147 -5.90 -9.99 27.27
N GLU A 148 -4.88 -10.81 27.49
CA GLU A 148 -4.05 -10.74 28.68
C GLU A 148 -3.17 -9.49 28.68
N ASN A 149 -2.48 -9.22 27.58
CA ASN A 149 -1.52 -8.10 27.48
C ASN A 149 -2.17 -6.74 27.68
N ILE A 150 -3.36 -6.49 27.09
CA ILE A 150 -4.00 -5.16 27.18
C ILE A 150 -4.43 -4.79 28.61
N GLN A 151 -4.59 -5.76 29.50
CA GLN A 151 -4.93 -5.53 30.92
C GLN A 151 -3.75 -4.97 31.74
N HIS A 152 -2.52 -5.15 31.25
CA HIS A 152 -1.30 -4.81 31.98
C HIS A 152 -0.54 -3.63 31.40
N ILE A 153 -1.12 -2.92 30.42
CA ILE A 153 -0.50 -1.77 29.78
C ILE A 153 -0.41 -0.61 30.78
N GLN A 154 0.76 0.04 30.81
CA GLN A 154 1.02 1.27 31.57
C GLN A 154 1.11 2.43 30.55
N TYR A 155 0.17 3.36 30.59
CA TYR A 155 -0.01 4.41 29.58
C TYR A 155 1.29 5.19 29.30
N GLU A 156 1.91 5.77 30.33
CA GLU A 156 3.10 6.62 30.17
C GLU A 156 4.31 5.82 29.64
N LYS A 157 4.46 4.58 30.07
CA LYS A 157 5.52 3.70 29.55
C LYS A 157 5.28 3.38 28.06
N GLN A 158 4.02 3.07 27.71
CA GLN A 158 3.64 2.77 26.33
C GLN A 158 3.79 3.97 25.42
N LYS A 159 3.37 5.17 25.89
CA LYS A 159 3.52 6.43 25.17
C LYS A 159 5.00 6.75 24.91
N LYS A 160 5.84 6.62 25.94
CA LYS A 160 7.28 6.82 25.77
C LYS A 160 7.88 5.84 24.74
N ALA A 161 7.58 4.56 24.83
CA ALA A 161 8.05 3.55 23.89
C ALA A 161 7.58 3.84 22.44
N HIS A 162 6.31 4.25 22.26
CA HIS A 162 5.79 4.71 20.98
C HIS A 162 6.59 5.88 20.42
N MET A 163 6.78 6.93 21.23
CA MET A 163 7.52 8.13 20.79
C MET A 163 8.97 7.81 20.43
N ASP A 164 9.64 7.00 21.23
CA ASP A 164 11.04 6.60 20.98
C ASP A 164 11.16 5.82 19.64
N VAL A 165 10.25 4.89 19.37
CA VAL A 165 10.23 4.14 18.08
C VAL A 165 9.88 5.05 16.92
N TYR A 166 8.86 5.91 17.07
CA TYR A 166 8.48 6.84 16.01
C TYR A 166 9.60 7.83 15.66
N ALA A 167 10.26 8.40 16.66
CA ALA A 167 11.38 9.31 16.48
C ALA A 167 12.53 8.67 15.68
N ASN A 168 12.79 7.37 15.87
CA ASN A 168 13.80 6.63 15.09
C ASN A 168 13.54 6.65 13.57
N TYR A 169 12.30 6.87 13.14
CA TYR A 169 11.94 7.07 11.73
C TYR A 169 11.84 8.54 11.36
N PHE A 170 11.11 9.31 12.16
CA PHE A 170 10.76 10.68 11.82
C PHE A 170 11.97 11.61 11.85
N ASP A 171 12.87 11.45 12.80
CA ASP A 171 14.04 12.32 13.00
C ASP A 171 15.22 11.97 12.08
N ARG A 172 15.10 10.92 11.24
CA ARG A 172 16.14 10.57 10.25
C ARG A 172 16.37 11.64 9.19
N MET A 173 15.39 12.50 8.97
CA MET A 173 15.47 13.54 7.96
C MET A 173 14.77 14.80 8.44
N HIS A 174 15.48 15.91 8.35
CA HIS A 174 14.94 17.24 8.55
C HIS A 174 15.07 18.03 7.24
N LEU A 175 13.98 18.72 6.87
CA LEU A 175 13.96 19.62 5.73
C LEU A 175 13.68 21.03 6.24
N ASP A 176 14.61 21.94 5.95
CA ASP A 176 14.46 23.37 6.23
C ASP A 176 14.53 24.14 4.91
N ILE A 177 13.58 25.02 4.70
CA ILE A 177 13.46 25.87 3.50
C ILE A 177 13.11 27.28 3.90
N ASN A 178 13.52 28.25 3.10
CA ASN A 178 13.19 29.65 3.33
C ASN A 178 11.68 29.85 3.49
N TYR A 179 11.29 30.51 4.59
CA TYR A 179 9.90 30.69 4.93
C TYR A 179 9.16 31.62 3.96
N THR A 180 8.19 31.06 3.27
CA THR A 180 7.11 31.75 2.56
C THR A 180 5.83 30.95 2.79
N PRO A 181 4.60 31.53 2.65
CA PRO A 181 3.36 30.76 2.85
C PRO A 181 3.28 29.49 1.99
N ASP A 182 3.73 29.56 0.74
CA ASP A 182 3.73 28.40 -0.18
C ASP A 182 4.74 27.35 0.25
N ASN A 183 5.92 27.76 0.70
CA ASN A 183 6.95 26.84 1.20
C ASN A 183 6.53 26.19 2.53
N GLU A 184 5.81 26.91 3.39
CA GLU A 184 5.28 26.34 4.63
C GLU A 184 4.30 25.21 4.35
N LEU A 185 3.38 25.38 3.38
CA LEU A 185 2.45 24.33 2.98
C LEU A 185 3.21 23.12 2.41
N ALA A 186 4.17 23.36 1.51
CA ALA A 186 4.99 22.29 0.93
C ALA A 186 5.75 21.50 2.00
N LEU A 187 6.31 22.19 3.00
CA LEU A 187 7.00 21.58 4.13
C LEU A 187 6.07 20.73 5.00
N LYS A 188 4.88 21.26 5.31
CA LYS A 188 3.84 20.52 6.04
C LYS A 188 3.42 19.26 5.27
N MET A 189 3.19 19.37 3.96
CA MET A 189 2.83 18.22 3.11
C MET A 189 3.95 17.17 3.08
N PHE A 190 5.20 17.60 2.99
CA PHE A 190 6.36 16.69 3.02
C PHE A 190 6.41 15.90 4.35
N HIS A 191 6.33 16.59 5.48
CA HIS A 191 6.34 15.94 6.79
C HIS A 191 5.09 15.08 7.03
N TYR A 192 3.93 15.52 6.52
CA TYR A 192 2.70 14.74 6.61
C TYR A 192 2.77 13.45 5.77
N ALA A 193 3.33 13.51 4.56
CA ALA A 193 3.55 12.32 3.75
C ALA A 193 4.51 11.32 4.43
N ARG A 194 5.59 11.81 5.07
CA ARG A 194 6.46 10.95 5.87
C ARG A 194 5.74 10.32 7.07
N TYR A 195 4.93 11.11 7.78
CA TYR A 195 4.09 10.61 8.86
C TYR A 195 3.16 9.49 8.37
N LEU A 196 2.45 9.70 7.26
CA LEU A 196 1.56 8.67 6.69
C LEU A 196 2.31 7.39 6.32
N MET A 197 3.48 7.50 5.70
CA MET A 197 4.32 6.34 5.35
C MET A 197 4.76 5.58 6.60
N ILE A 198 5.28 6.26 7.61
CA ILE A 198 5.72 5.66 8.88
C ILE A 198 4.55 4.96 9.58
N CYS A 199 3.37 5.58 9.63
CA CYS A 199 2.21 5.01 10.33
C CYS A 199 1.56 3.84 9.58
N SER A 200 1.80 3.68 8.28
CA SER A 200 1.11 2.68 7.45
C SER A 200 1.99 1.58 6.89
N SER A 201 3.31 1.74 6.89
CA SER A 201 4.22 0.82 6.19
C SER A 201 5.55 0.65 6.92
N VAL A 202 5.52 -0.09 8.03
CA VAL A 202 6.75 -0.48 8.75
C VAL A 202 7.04 -1.97 8.54
N PRO A 203 8.27 -2.43 8.77
CA PRO A 203 8.62 -3.85 8.68
C PRO A 203 7.65 -4.74 9.47
N GLY A 204 7.15 -5.81 8.82
CA GLY A 204 6.16 -6.71 9.40
C GLY A 204 4.70 -6.33 9.14
N SER A 205 4.41 -5.09 8.71
CA SER A 205 3.08 -4.67 8.28
C SER A 205 2.75 -5.19 6.87
N GLN A 206 1.54 -4.90 6.39
CA GLN A 206 1.21 -5.05 4.97
C GLN A 206 1.57 -3.77 4.21
N CYS A 207 1.76 -3.90 2.89
CA CYS A 207 1.92 -2.78 1.98
C CYS A 207 0.71 -1.82 2.06
N THR A 208 0.93 -0.52 1.86
CA THR A 208 -0.16 0.45 1.74
C THR A 208 -0.95 0.22 0.46
N ASN A 209 -2.28 0.25 0.57
CA ASN A 209 -3.19 0.12 -0.57
C ASN A 209 -3.65 1.50 -1.09
N LEU A 210 -4.67 1.55 -1.96
CA LEU A 210 -5.25 2.80 -2.50
C LEU A 210 -5.67 3.81 -1.43
N GLN A 211 -6.00 3.35 -0.22
CA GLN A 211 -6.43 4.16 0.91
C GLN A 211 -5.41 4.15 2.07
N GLY A 212 -4.16 3.79 1.79
CA GLY A 212 -3.15 3.55 2.83
C GLY A 212 -3.50 2.30 3.64
N ILE A 213 -3.99 2.51 4.88
CA ILE A 213 -4.57 1.47 5.74
C ILE A 213 -5.93 1.93 6.33
N TRP A 214 -6.44 3.09 5.89
CA TRP A 214 -7.57 3.79 6.53
C TRP A 214 -8.86 3.66 5.70
N ASN A 215 -9.35 2.44 5.51
CA ASN A 215 -10.65 2.19 4.89
C ASN A 215 -11.71 1.92 5.96
N HIS A 216 -12.84 2.62 5.88
CA HIS A 216 -14.00 2.40 6.75
C HIS A 216 -15.23 1.79 6.04
N HIS A 217 -15.13 1.57 4.71
CA HIS A 217 -16.24 1.04 3.94
C HIS A 217 -16.22 -0.49 3.88
N MET A 218 -17.38 -1.13 4.04
CA MET A 218 -17.54 -2.53 3.71
C MET A 218 -17.22 -2.80 2.23
N ARG A 219 -17.74 -1.95 1.34
CA ARG A 219 -17.48 -1.97 -0.10
C ARG A 219 -16.58 -0.79 -0.46
N ALA A 220 -15.31 -0.97 -0.23
CA ALA A 220 -14.32 0.09 -0.47
C ALA A 220 -14.27 0.51 -1.94
N PRO A 221 -14.07 1.81 -2.24
CA PRO A 221 -13.72 2.26 -3.59
C PRO A 221 -12.56 1.43 -4.14
N TRP A 222 -12.74 0.90 -5.38
CA TRP A 222 -11.79 -0.02 -6.03
C TRP A 222 -11.30 -1.15 -5.12
N SER A 223 -12.18 -1.65 -4.23
CA SER A 223 -11.91 -2.73 -3.27
C SER A 223 -10.70 -2.46 -2.35
N SER A 224 -10.23 -1.23 -2.24
CA SER A 224 -9.01 -0.87 -1.49
C SER A 224 -7.80 -1.74 -1.88
N ASN A 225 -7.69 -2.11 -3.16
CA ASN A 225 -6.67 -3.01 -3.67
C ASN A 225 -5.30 -2.32 -3.83
N TYR A 226 -4.31 -3.07 -4.27
CA TYR A 226 -3.03 -2.55 -4.72
C TYR A 226 -3.08 -2.36 -6.23
N THR A 227 -3.45 -1.15 -6.69
CA THR A 227 -3.43 -0.79 -8.11
C THR A 227 -2.00 -0.48 -8.51
N VAL A 228 -1.46 -1.25 -9.44
CA VAL A 228 -0.03 -1.25 -9.80
C VAL A 228 0.23 -0.80 -11.24
N ASN A 229 -0.63 0.08 -11.75
CA ASN A 229 -0.33 0.83 -12.98
C ASN A 229 0.20 2.25 -12.67
N ILE A 230 0.21 2.67 -11.41
CA ILE A 230 0.81 3.91 -10.88
C ILE A 230 0.67 4.04 -9.35
N ASN A 231 -0.50 3.69 -8.76
CA ASN A 231 -0.87 4.12 -7.41
C ASN A 231 0.04 3.53 -6.34
N THR A 232 0.25 2.23 -6.36
CA THR A 232 1.12 1.54 -5.40
C THR A 232 2.57 2.00 -5.56
N GLU A 233 3.05 2.10 -6.78
CA GLU A 233 4.38 2.60 -7.09
C GLU A 233 4.57 4.01 -6.55
N MET A 234 3.62 4.91 -6.81
CA MET A 234 3.69 6.31 -6.37
C MET A 234 3.64 6.44 -4.84
N ASN A 235 2.87 5.59 -4.15
CA ASN A 235 2.83 5.58 -2.69
C ASN A 235 4.24 5.38 -2.09
N TYR A 236 5.11 4.64 -2.76
CA TYR A 236 6.46 4.28 -2.27
C TYR A 236 7.61 5.07 -2.89
N TRP A 237 7.37 5.96 -3.88
CA TRP A 237 8.45 6.74 -4.49
C TRP A 237 9.26 7.60 -3.52
N MET A 238 8.66 7.98 -2.41
CA MET A 238 9.35 8.77 -1.40
C MET A 238 10.18 7.93 -0.42
N ALA A 239 9.93 6.63 -0.28
CA ALA A 239 10.45 5.81 0.81
C ALA A 239 11.98 5.93 0.94
N GLU A 240 12.71 5.65 -0.14
CA GLU A 240 14.16 5.73 -0.13
C GLU A 240 14.65 7.19 -0.02
N LYS A 241 14.07 8.09 -0.82
CA LYS A 241 14.46 9.51 -0.90
C LYS A 241 14.23 10.28 0.39
N ALA A 242 13.23 9.86 1.19
CA ALA A 242 12.91 10.46 2.48
C ALA A 242 13.58 9.76 3.68
N ASN A 243 14.60 8.92 3.41
CA ASN A 243 15.33 8.14 4.42
C ASN A 243 14.43 7.21 5.24
N LEU A 244 13.49 6.54 4.56
CA LEU A 244 12.52 5.61 5.11
C LEU A 244 12.61 4.23 4.41
N SER A 245 13.82 3.76 4.09
CA SER A 245 14.06 2.48 3.41
C SER A 245 13.39 1.28 4.10
N ASP A 246 13.32 1.28 5.43
CA ASP A 246 12.60 0.25 6.18
C ASP A 246 11.10 0.23 5.84
N CYS A 247 10.50 1.42 5.60
CA CYS A 247 9.10 1.55 5.22
C CYS A 247 8.81 1.06 3.79
N HIS A 248 9.85 0.83 2.97
CA HIS A 248 9.72 0.21 1.65
C HIS A 248 9.57 -1.32 1.73
N MET A 249 10.05 -1.95 2.80
CA MET A 249 10.07 -3.41 2.95
C MET A 249 8.71 -4.09 2.75
N PRO A 250 7.57 -3.58 3.25
CA PRO A 250 6.28 -4.22 3.02
C PRO A 250 5.90 -4.36 1.53
N LEU A 251 6.25 -3.37 0.68
CA LEU A 251 6.08 -3.47 -0.76
C LEU A 251 7.03 -4.52 -1.36
N LEU A 252 8.30 -4.51 -0.98
CA LEU A 252 9.28 -5.48 -1.49
C LEU A 252 8.89 -6.93 -1.14
N GLU A 253 8.29 -7.14 0.01
CA GLU A 253 7.72 -8.43 0.41
C GLU A 253 6.46 -8.80 -0.38
N LEU A 254 5.60 -7.82 -0.71
CA LEU A 254 4.45 -8.04 -1.58
C LEU A 254 4.93 -8.46 -2.98
N ILE A 255 5.93 -7.78 -3.54
CA ILE A 255 6.53 -8.13 -4.85
C ILE A 255 7.06 -9.56 -4.84
N GLU A 256 7.76 -9.97 -3.78
CA GLU A 256 8.25 -11.35 -3.63
C GLU A 256 7.11 -12.38 -3.58
N ARG A 257 6.01 -12.08 -2.86
CA ARG A 257 4.83 -12.98 -2.85
C ARG A 257 4.16 -13.06 -4.20
N THR A 258 4.02 -11.90 -4.86
CA THR A 258 3.39 -11.80 -6.18
C THR A 258 4.21 -12.52 -7.24
N SER A 259 5.54 -12.42 -7.22
CA SER A 259 6.39 -13.08 -8.21
C SER A 259 6.21 -14.61 -8.19
N LYS A 260 6.12 -15.21 -7.00
CA LYS A 260 5.89 -16.66 -6.85
C LYS A 260 4.54 -17.12 -7.43
N LYS A 261 3.49 -16.33 -7.29
CA LYS A 261 2.17 -16.60 -7.91
C LYS A 261 2.15 -16.24 -9.38
N GLY A 262 2.89 -15.20 -9.75
CA GLY A 262 3.06 -14.74 -11.11
C GLY A 262 3.68 -15.75 -12.06
N GLU A 263 4.50 -16.67 -11.56
CA GLU A 263 5.02 -17.80 -12.34
C GLU A 263 3.87 -18.68 -12.88
N LYS A 264 2.91 -19.01 -12.02
CA LYS A 264 1.72 -19.77 -12.44
C LYS A 264 0.87 -18.96 -13.43
N THR A 265 0.69 -17.66 -13.22
CA THR A 265 -0.05 -16.79 -14.14
C THR A 265 0.64 -16.70 -15.50
N ALA A 266 1.98 -16.59 -15.54
CA ALA A 266 2.74 -16.60 -16.78
C ALA A 266 2.54 -17.91 -17.56
N GLN A 267 2.57 -19.03 -16.86
CA GLN A 267 2.38 -20.36 -17.48
C GLN A 267 0.94 -20.59 -17.95
N ASP A 268 -0.06 -20.28 -17.10
CA ASP A 268 -1.47 -20.61 -17.38
C ASP A 268 -2.10 -19.69 -18.43
N VAL A 269 -1.74 -18.40 -18.42
CA VAL A 269 -2.37 -17.38 -19.28
C VAL A 269 -1.57 -17.17 -20.58
N TYR A 270 -0.24 -17.20 -20.48
CA TYR A 270 0.64 -16.85 -21.61
C TYR A 270 1.46 -18.01 -22.14
N HIS A 271 1.52 -19.14 -21.43
CA HIS A 271 2.38 -20.29 -21.74
C HIS A 271 3.87 -19.92 -21.82
N LEU A 272 4.29 -18.98 -20.97
CA LEU A 272 5.65 -18.45 -20.92
C LEU A 272 6.31 -18.79 -19.57
N ALA A 273 7.64 -18.84 -19.57
CA ALA A 273 8.45 -18.91 -18.36
C ALA A 273 8.55 -17.53 -17.68
N GLY A 274 9.15 -17.50 -16.48
CA GLY A 274 9.26 -16.31 -15.66
C GLY A 274 7.97 -15.99 -14.91
N TRP A 275 7.74 -14.71 -14.56
CA TRP A 275 6.54 -14.31 -13.84
C TRP A 275 5.94 -13.01 -14.38
N VAL A 276 4.62 -12.89 -14.22
CA VAL A 276 3.85 -11.73 -14.66
C VAL A 276 2.83 -11.34 -13.60
N SER A 277 2.53 -10.06 -13.53
CA SER A 277 1.39 -9.52 -12.79
C SER A 277 0.68 -8.45 -13.61
N HIS A 278 -0.59 -8.23 -13.28
CA HIS A 278 -1.48 -7.34 -13.99
C HIS A 278 -1.82 -6.12 -13.14
N HIS A 279 -2.80 -5.35 -13.57
CA HIS A 279 -3.19 -4.05 -13.06
C HIS A 279 -3.48 -3.99 -11.55
N ASN A 280 -3.99 -5.07 -10.95
CA ASN A 280 -4.40 -5.10 -9.54
C ASN A 280 -3.80 -6.29 -8.82
N LEU A 281 -3.30 -6.03 -7.62
CA LEU A 281 -2.82 -7.04 -6.67
C LEU A 281 -3.68 -7.02 -5.40
N ASP A 282 -3.45 -8.01 -4.54
CA ASP A 282 -4.02 -8.10 -3.19
C ASP A 282 -2.98 -8.53 -2.15
N ILE A 283 -3.38 -8.60 -0.88
CA ILE A 283 -2.48 -8.99 0.22
C ILE A 283 -1.95 -10.42 0.10
N TRP A 284 -2.58 -11.26 -0.71
CA TRP A 284 -2.12 -12.63 -0.99
C TRP A 284 -1.17 -12.71 -2.18
N GLY A 285 -0.93 -11.61 -2.89
CA GLY A 285 -0.08 -11.55 -4.08
C GLY A 285 -0.81 -12.09 -5.32
N HIS A 286 -2.09 -11.80 -5.49
CA HIS A 286 -2.84 -12.07 -6.72
C HIS A 286 -2.12 -11.43 -7.92
N SER A 287 -2.05 -12.14 -9.05
CA SER A 287 -1.27 -11.69 -10.20
C SER A 287 -2.02 -11.76 -11.53
N SER A 288 -3.14 -12.51 -11.58
CA SER A 288 -3.94 -12.65 -12.79
C SER A 288 -4.74 -11.36 -13.13
N PRO A 289 -5.20 -11.20 -14.38
CA PRO A 289 -6.09 -10.08 -14.74
C PRO A 289 -7.35 -10.07 -13.87
N VAL A 290 -7.79 -8.87 -13.49
CA VAL A 290 -9.05 -8.62 -12.77
C VAL A 290 -9.93 -7.69 -13.59
N GLY A 291 -11.26 -7.87 -13.50
CA GLY A 291 -12.23 -7.09 -14.25
C GLY A 291 -13.49 -7.88 -14.54
N GLN A 292 -14.25 -7.46 -15.54
CA GLN A 292 -15.52 -8.10 -15.96
C GLN A 292 -16.59 -8.12 -14.88
N PHE A 293 -16.78 -7.00 -14.19
CA PHE A 293 -17.91 -6.85 -13.28
C PHE A 293 -19.17 -6.47 -14.06
N GLY A 294 -19.69 -7.41 -14.85
CA GLY A 294 -21.02 -7.43 -15.47
C GLY A 294 -21.41 -6.31 -16.43
N GLN A 295 -21.00 -5.09 -16.19
CA GLN A 295 -21.35 -3.90 -16.98
C GLN A 295 -20.12 -3.15 -17.52
N ASP A 296 -18.95 -3.74 -17.39
CA ASP A 296 -17.72 -3.14 -17.88
C ASP A 296 -17.63 -3.34 -19.40
N GLU A 297 -17.92 -2.29 -20.16
CA GLU A 297 -17.93 -2.34 -21.62
C GLU A 297 -16.54 -2.54 -22.23
N ASN A 298 -15.47 -2.24 -21.47
CA ASN A 298 -14.11 -2.29 -22.01
C ASN A 298 -13.05 -2.71 -20.95
N PRO A 299 -13.13 -3.94 -20.38
CA PRO A 299 -12.23 -4.39 -19.32
C PRO A 299 -10.77 -4.45 -19.77
N CYS A 300 -10.50 -4.61 -21.08
CA CYS A 300 -9.13 -4.64 -21.62
C CYS A 300 -8.39 -3.32 -21.46
N THR A 301 -9.10 -2.21 -21.20
CA THR A 301 -8.47 -0.89 -21.02
C THR A 301 -7.49 -0.88 -19.85
N TYR A 302 -7.74 -1.66 -18.81
CA TYR A 302 -6.92 -1.77 -17.61
C TYR A 302 -6.53 -3.19 -17.25
N SER A 303 -7.46 -4.17 -17.28
CA SER A 303 -7.25 -5.50 -16.68
C SER A 303 -6.17 -6.34 -17.41
N MET A 304 -6.13 -6.28 -18.74
CA MET A 304 -5.21 -7.05 -19.58
C MET A 304 -3.88 -6.32 -19.84
N TRP A 305 -3.32 -5.73 -18.82
CA TRP A 305 -2.05 -5.05 -18.87
C TRP A 305 -0.98 -5.83 -18.07
N PRO A 306 -0.12 -6.63 -18.75
CA PRO A 306 0.82 -7.53 -18.08
C PRO A 306 2.17 -6.85 -17.77
N MET A 307 2.19 -5.55 -17.43
CA MET A 307 3.44 -4.80 -17.32
C MET A 307 3.84 -4.42 -15.89
N SER A 308 2.97 -4.68 -14.90
CA SER A 308 3.24 -4.29 -13.52
C SER A 308 4.46 -5.01 -12.93
N SER A 309 4.71 -6.27 -13.30
CA SER A 309 5.92 -7.00 -12.86
C SER A 309 7.21 -6.27 -13.24
N GLY A 310 7.26 -5.69 -14.44
CA GLY A 310 8.41 -4.90 -14.88
C GLY A 310 8.58 -3.61 -14.08
N TRP A 311 7.50 -2.91 -13.80
CA TRP A 311 7.53 -1.65 -13.04
C TRP A 311 7.86 -1.90 -11.56
N LEU A 312 7.24 -2.90 -10.95
CA LEU A 312 7.52 -3.30 -9.57
C LEU A 312 8.99 -3.67 -9.34
N CYS A 313 9.66 -4.27 -10.34
CA CYS A 313 11.10 -4.57 -10.26
C CYS A 313 11.97 -3.30 -10.09
N CYS A 314 11.49 -2.13 -10.53
CA CYS A 314 12.21 -0.87 -10.30
C CYS A 314 12.34 -0.53 -8.81
N HIS A 315 11.35 -0.89 -7.99
CA HIS A 315 11.41 -0.70 -6.53
C HIS A 315 12.49 -1.57 -5.87
N LEU A 316 12.65 -2.82 -6.32
CA LEU A 316 13.74 -3.69 -5.84
C LEU A 316 15.11 -3.10 -6.18
N TRP A 317 15.25 -2.60 -7.39
CA TRP A 317 16.48 -1.96 -7.83
C TRP A 317 16.76 -0.64 -7.11
N GLU A 318 15.73 0.22 -6.92
CA GLU A 318 15.87 1.48 -6.21
C GLU A 318 16.30 1.25 -4.76
N HIS A 319 15.69 0.28 -4.07
CA HIS A 319 16.11 -0.09 -2.71
C HIS A 319 17.60 -0.48 -2.65
N TYR A 320 18.06 -1.30 -3.60
CA TYR A 320 19.48 -1.62 -3.68
C TYR A 320 20.35 -0.38 -3.92
N CYS A 321 19.96 0.52 -4.82
CA CYS A 321 20.73 1.74 -5.12
C CYS A 321 20.92 2.66 -3.92
N TYR A 322 19.96 2.68 -2.98
CA TYR A 322 20.05 3.50 -1.77
C TYR A 322 20.77 2.78 -0.62
N THR A 323 20.58 1.47 -0.49
CA THR A 323 21.15 0.69 0.63
C THR A 323 22.50 0.09 0.32
N LEU A 324 22.82 -0.14 -0.96
CA LEU A 324 23.97 -0.90 -1.44
C LEU A 324 24.12 -2.29 -0.83
N ASP A 325 23.00 -2.90 -0.39
CA ASP A 325 22.96 -4.25 0.17
C ASP A 325 23.09 -5.29 -0.96
N GLU A 326 24.31 -5.75 -1.20
CA GLU A 326 24.59 -6.80 -2.18
C GLU A 326 23.95 -8.14 -1.82
N ALA A 327 23.72 -8.42 -0.53
CA ALA A 327 23.06 -9.65 -0.10
C ALA A 327 21.57 -9.62 -0.48
N PHE A 328 20.90 -8.47 -0.28
CA PHE A 328 19.55 -8.25 -0.76
C PHE A 328 19.49 -8.36 -2.29
N LEU A 329 20.38 -7.66 -3.00
CA LEU A 329 20.43 -7.73 -4.46
C LEU A 329 20.55 -9.17 -4.94
N LYS A 330 21.52 -9.92 -4.45
CA LYS A 330 21.83 -11.28 -4.91
C LYS A 330 20.76 -12.30 -4.55
N LYS A 331 20.24 -12.25 -3.31
CA LYS A 331 19.38 -13.30 -2.75
C LYS A 331 17.89 -13.04 -2.99
N LYS A 332 17.47 -11.77 -3.10
CA LYS A 332 16.06 -11.39 -3.21
C LYS A 332 15.76 -10.65 -4.51
N ALA A 333 16.38 -9.52 -4.79
CA ALA A 333 16.03 -8.68 -5.92
C ALA A 333 16.34 -9.32 -7.27
N PHE A 334 17.55 -9.82 -7.46
CA PHE A 334 18.01 -10.34 -8.75
C PHE A 334 17.18 -11.53 -9.27
N PRO A 335 16.85 -12.56 -8.47
CA PRO A 335 16.00 -13.66 -8.95
C PRO A 335 14.62 -13.19 -9.41
N ILE A 336 14.01 -12.23 -8.71
CA ILE A 336 12.71 -11.66 -9.06
C ILE A 336 12.80 -10.86 -10.36
N ILE A 337 13.81 -9.99 -10.48
CA ILE A 337 14.09 -9.21 -11.70
C ILE A 337 14.34 -10.13 -12.88
N GLN A 338 15.16 -11.16 -12.70
CA GLN A 338 15.49 -12.14 -13.76
C GLN A 338 14.23 -12.87 -14.25
N GLY A 339 13.35 -13.31 -13.35
CA GLY A 339 12.10 -13.97 -13.72
C GLY A 339 11.15 -13.04 -14.50
N ALA A 340 11.08 -11.75 -14.14
CA ALA A 340 10.31 -10.78 -14.94
C ALA A 340 10.92 -10.60 -16.35
N VAL A 341 12.24 -10.47 -16.44
CA VAL A 341 12.96 -10.39 -17.72
C VAL A 341 12.69 -11.60 -18.58
N GLU A 342 12.72 -12.79 -18.00
CA GLU A 342 12.45 -14.05 -18.71
C GLU A 342 11.05 -14.05 -19.32
N PHE A 343 10.03 -13.63 -18.58
CA PHE A 343 8.67 -13.49 -19.09
C PHE A 343 8.62 -12.54 -20.29
N TYR A 344 9.16 -11.33 -20.15
CA TYR A 344 9.05 -10.35 -21.24
C TYR A 344 9.87 -10.71 -22.46
N LEU A 345 10.97 -11.45 -22.34
CA LEU A 345 11.68 -11.98 -23.51
C LEU A 345 10.81 -12.94 -24.31
N GLY A 346 9.97 -13.73 -23.66
CA GLY A 346 9.00 -14.60 -24.33
C GLY A 346 7.77 -13.84 -24.85
N TYR A 347 7.38 -12.74 -24.20
CA TYR A 347 6.20 -11.94 -24.55
C TYR A 347 6.42 -11.02 -25.77
N LEU A 348 7.67 -10.63 -26.02
CA LEU A 348 8.03 -9.76 -27.14
C LEU A 348 7.92 -10.48 -28.48
N VAL A 349 7.33 -9.78 -29.46
CA VAL A 349 7.20 -10.27 -30.84
C VAL A 349 7.99 -9.40 -31.82
N PRO A 350 8.57 -9.98 -32.88
CA PRO A 350 9.26 -9.20 -33.91
C PRO A 350 8.29 -8.45 -34.79
N TYR A 351 8.54 -7.16 -35.05
CA TYR A 351 7.77 -6.31 -35.93
C TYR A 351 8.65 -5.27 -36.62
N LYS A 352 8.74 -5.32 -37.96
CA LYS A 352 9.50 -4.37 -38.80
C LYS A 352 10.94 -4.11 -38.30
N GLY A 353 11.65 -5.17 -37.90
CA GLY A 353 13.02 -5.09 -37.41
C GLY A 353 13.18 -4.68 -35.96
N TYR A 354 12.08 -4.55 -35.21
CA TYR A 354 12.05 -4.25 -33.77
C TYR A 354 11.35 -5.36 -33.00
N TYR A 355 11.61 -5.42 -31.70
CA TYR A 355 10.82 -6.20 -30.74
C TYR A 355 9.78 -5.30 -30.09
N VAL A 356 8.53 -5.75 -30.03
CA VAL A 356 7.40 -4.99 -29.51
C VAL A 356 6.50 -5.86 -28.63
N THR A 357 5.74 -5.25 -27.74
CA THR A 357 4.65 -5.90 -27.01
C THR A 357 3.41 -5.97 -27.89
N ALA A 358 2.79 -7.15 -28.00
CA ALA A 358 1.53 -7.36 -28.70
C ALA A 358 0.79 -8.59 -28.15
N PRO A 359 -0.44 -8.43 -27.59
CA PRO A 359 -1.17 -7.18 -27.42
C PRO A 359 -0.52 -6.20 -26.44
N SER A 360 -0.89 -4.92 -26.52
CA SER A 360 -0.43 -3.85 -25.64
C SER A 360 -1.58 -2.92 -25.30
N THR A 361 -1.67 -2.50 -24.05
CA THR A 361 -2.58 -1.45 -23.59
C THR A 361 -1.77 -0.34 -22.91
N SER A 362 -2.36 0.83 -22.74
CA SER A 362 -1.78 1.89 -21.92
C SER A 362 -2.84 2.31 -20.91
N PRO A 363 -2.93 1.65 -19.75
CA PRO A 363 -3.98 1.94 -18.79
C PRO A 363 -3.93 3.41 -18.31
N GLU A 364 -5.06 4.15 -18.29
CA GLU A 364 -6.38 3.67 -18.74
C GLU A 364 -6.79 4.47 -19.98
N ASN A 365 -5.95 4.48 -21.01
CA ASN A 365 -6.11 5.29 -22.21
C ASN A 365 -6.80 4.51 -23.32
N THR A 366 -7.56 5.26 -24.12
CA THR A 366 -8.11 4.81 -25.40
C THR A 366 -7.58 5.66 -26.54
N PHE A 367 -7.69 5.17 -27.76
CA PHE A 367 -7.34 5.90 -28.96
C PHE A 367 -8.42 5.76 -30.04
N LEU A 368 -8.52 6.76 -30.93
CA LEU A 368 -9.40 6.71 -32.09
C LEU A 368 -8.66 6.04 -33.24
N ALA A 369 -9.24 4.99 -33.79
CA ALA A 369 -8.79 4.38 -35.03
C ALA A 369 -9.13 5.24 -36.25
N PRO A 370 -8.56 4.98 -37.46
CA PRO A 370 -8.87 5.72 -38.65
C PRO A 370 -10.35 5.72 -39.06
N ASP A 371 -11.09 4.70 -38.67
CA ASP A 371 -12.55 4.57 -38.89
C ASP A 371 -13.39 5.29 -37.82
N MET A 372 -12.76 6.09 -36.95
CA MET A 372 -13.37 6.83 -35.83
C MET A 372 -13.92 5.97 -34.70
N THR A 373 -13.61 4.68 -34.66
CA THR A 373 -13.93 3.81 -33.51
C THR A 373 -12.89 3.97 -32.39
N THR A 374 -13.34 3.80 -31.14
CA THR A 374 -12.48 3.90 -29.95
C THR A 374 -11.96 2.54 -29.56
N HIS A 375 -10.65 2.41 -29.34
CA HIS A 375 -9.98 1.18 -28.95
C HIS A 375 -9.01 1.42 -27.78
N SER A 376 -8.73 0.36 -27.01
CA SER A 376 -7.73 0.35 -25.93
C SER A 376 -6.56 -0.57 -26.22
N VAL A 377 -6.75 -1.57 -27.07
CA VAL A 377 -5.72 -2.57 -27.38
C VAL A 377 -4.97 -2.21 -28.64
N THR A 378 -3.65 -2.23 -28.59
CA THR A 378 -2.74 -1.93 -29.67
C THR A 378 -1.48 -2.81 -29.59
N PHE A 379 -0.37 -2.34 -30.10
CA PHE A 379 0.97 -2.90 -29.91
C PHE A 379 1.96 -1.78 -29.57
N ALA A 380 3.02 -2.11 -28.84
CA ALA A 380 4.12 -1.20 -28.54
C ALA A 380 3.69 0.14 -27.94
N SER A 381 2.81 0.13 -26.93
CA SER A 381 2.50 1.38 -26.21
C SER A 381 3.78 2.01 -25.66
N THR A 382 3.82 3.34 -25.56
CA THR A 382 4.97 4.04 -25.00
C THR A 382 5.25 3.58 -23.57
N MET A 383 4.20 3.32 -22.79
CA MET A 383 4.29 2.83 -21.43
C MET A 383 5.03 1.49 -21.36
N ASP A 384 4.61 0.50 -22.16
CA ASP A 384 5.23 -0.82 -22.21
C ASP A 384 6.72 -0.72 -22.57
N ILE A 385 7.02 0.02 -23.63
CA ILE A 385 8.40 0.15 -24.11
C ILE A 385 9.29 0.88 -23.08
N SER A 386 8.75 1.86 -22.35
CA SER A 386 9.48 2.56 -21.28
C SER A 386 9.79 1.63 -20.12
N ILE A 387 8.80 0.87 -19.64
CA ILE A 387 8.96 -0.11 -18.56
C ILE A 387 9.99 -1.18 -18.93
N LEU A 388 9.89 -1.73 -20.15
CA LEU A 388 10.83 -2.78 -20.60
C LEU A 388 12.27 -2.25 -20.73
N ARG A 389 12.45 -1.02 -21.19
CA ARG A 389 13.78 -0.40 -21.28
C ARG A 389 14.40 -0.23 -19.90
N GLU A 390 13.60 0.23 -18.93
CA GLU A 390 14.08 0.37 -17.57
C GLU A 390 14.40 -0.99 -16.95
N LEU A 391 13.47 -1.96 -17.02
CA LEU A 391 13.67 -3.31 -16.50
C LEU A 391 14.93 -3.98 -17.06
N PHE A 392 15.09 -3.95 -18.37
CA PHE A 392 16.24 -4.58 -18.98
C PHE A 392 17.55 -3.84 -18.68
N GLY A 393 17.48 -2.50 -18.56
CA GLY A 393 18.61 -1.68 -18.17
C GLY A 393 19.10 -1.99 -16.75
N LEU A 394 18.18 -2.08 -15.79
CA LEU A 394 18.51 -2.44 -14.41
C LEU A 394 18.99 -3.89 -14.28
N TYR A 395 18.42 -4.82 -15.06
CA TYR A 395 18.89 -6.21 -15.10
C TYR A 395 20.34 -6.33 -15.54
N LEU A 396 20.74 -5.60 -16.60
CA LEU A 396 22.13 -5.61 -17.07
C LEU A 396 23.08 -5.03 -16.03
N LYS A 397 22.70 -3.92 -15.38
CA LYS A 397 23.50 -3.34 -14.29
C LYS A 397 23.65 -4.32 -13.12
N ALA A 398 22.56 -5.04 -12.77
CA ALA A 398 22.62 -6.08 -11.73
C ALA A 398 23.54 -7.24 -12.12
N CYS A 399 23.51 -7.69 -13.38
CA CYS A 399 24.43 -8.71 -13.90
C CYS A 399 25.90 -8.23 -13.80
N GLU A 400 26.17 -6.99 -14.15
CA GLU A 400 27.53 -6.42 -14.07
C GLU A 400 28.03 -6.39 -12.62
N ILE A 401 27.22 -5.90 -11.68
CA ILE A 401 27.55 -5.85 -10.24
C ILE A 401 27.79 -7.26 -9.68
N LEU A 402 26.93 -8.21 -10.03
CA LEU A 402 27.04 -9.58 -9.56
C LEU A 402 28.04 -10.43 -10.37
N GLN A 403 28.74 -9.85 -11.35
CA GLN A 403 29.69 -10.51 -12.25
C GLN A 403 29.07 -11.70 -13.00
N MET A 404 27.80 -11.59 -13.37
CA MET A 404 27.05 -12.63 -14.08
C MET A 404 27.02 -12.38 -15.59
N GLN A 405 27.06 -13.44 -16.39
CA GLN A 405 26.92 -13.29 -17.84
C GLN A 405 25.47 -12.97 -18.21
N SER A 406 25.28 -11.93 -19.02
CA SER A 406 23.98 -11.63 -19.62
C SER A 406 23.91 -12.11 -21.05
N LYS A 407 22.80 -12.79 -21.43
CA LYS A 407 22.53 -13.21 -22.81
C LYS A 407 21.79 -12.17 -23.63
N MET A 408 21.57 -10.97 -23.11
CA MET A 408 20.70 -9.95 -23.72
C MET A 408 21.44 -8.97 -24.63
N CYS A 409 20.82 -8.62 -25.75
CA CYS A 409 21.24 -7.57 -26.65
C CYS A 409 20.09 -6.58 -26.89
N PHE A 410 20.28 -5.30 -26.53
CA PHE A 410 19.26 -4.25 -26.56
C PHE A 410 19.04 -3.56 -27.91
N ARG A 411 19.77 -3.92 -28.96
CA ARG A 411 19.85 -3.11 -30.19
C ARG A 411 18.53 -2.91 -30.95
N ASN A 412 17.53 -3.74 -30.73
CA ASN A 412 16.34 -3.82 -31.57
C ASN A 412 15.01 -3.41 -30.90
N PHE A 413 15.04 -2.55 -29.86
CA PHE A 413 13.82 -1.99 -29.32
C PHE A 413 13.34 -0.77 -30.10
N LEU A 414 12.01 -0.66 -30.28
CA LEU A 414 11.38 0.46 -30.95
C LEU A 414 11.75 1.79 -30.25
N PRO A 415 12.24 2.81 -30.98
CA PRO A 415 12.57 4.09 -30.40
C PRO A 415 11.30 4.84 -29.94
N ILE A 416 11.34 5.41 -28.75
CA ILE A 416 10.28 6.32 -28.27
C ILE A 416 10.35 7.61 -29.09
N LYS A 417 9.23 8.01 -29.69
CA LYS A 417 9.13 9.24 -30.49
C LYS A 417 8.29 10.30 -29.80
N LEU A 418 8.76 11.55 -29.82
CA LEU A 418 7.98 12.69 -29.36
C LEU A 418 6.93 13.11 -30.38
N GLY A 419 5.75 13.48 -29.93
CA GLY A 419 4.69 14.08 -30.74
C GLY A 419 5.00 15.53 -31.12
N LYS A 420 4.22 16.11 -32.07
CA LYS A 420 4.41 17.49 -32.57
C LYS A 420 4.30 18.59 -31.49
N LYS A 421 3.75 18.30 -30.30
CA LYS A 421 3.62 19.24 -29.17
C LYS A 421 4.45 18.82 -27.96
N GLY A 422 5.53 18.02 -28.12
CA GLY A 422 6.35 17.54 -27.01
C GLY A 422 5.73 16.37 -26.23
N SER A 423 4.54 15.90 -26.60
CA SER A 423 3.92 14.71 -26.02
C SER A 423 4.54 13.43 -26.57
N PHE A 424 4.63 12.38 -25.78
CA PHE A 424 5.01 11.06 -26.28
C PHE A 424 3.96 10.49 -27.22
N ARG A 425 4.42 9.83 -28.28
CA ARG A 425 3.55 9.17 -29.25
C ARG A 425 3.47 7.68 -28.91
N ASN A 426 2.26 7.19 -28.64
CA ASN A 426 2.00 5.76 -28.51
C ASN A 426 2.06 5.10 -29.89
N GLY A 427 3.01 4.19 -30.10
CA GLY A 427 3.06 3.30 -31.25
C GLY A 427 3.09 3.97 -32.64
N PHE A 428 2.75 3.20 -33.65
CA PHE A 428 2.74 3.61 -35.06
C PHE A 428 1.47 4.37 -35.49
N MET A 429 0.40 4.35 -34.71
CA MET A 429 -0.85 5.05 -35.05
C MET A 429 -1.04 6.31 -34.22
N ILE A 430 -1.17 7.42 -34.90
CA ILE A 430 -1.45 8.72 -34.32
C ILE A 430 -2.82 9.13 -34.78
N THR A 431 -3.71 9.20 -33.86
CA THR A 431 -4.98 9.86 -33.98
C THR A 431 -5.14 10.90 -32.88
N ARG A 432 -6.10 11.79 -33.00
CA ARG A 432 -6.35 12.86 -32.01
C ARG A 432 -6.46 12.26 -30.61
N LYS A 433 -5.62 12.74 -29.69
CA LYS A 433 -5.51 12.23 -28.34
C LYS A 433 -6.28 13.09 -27.33
N GLN A 434 -7.09 12.47 -26.48
CA GLN A 434 -7.41 13.05 -25.19
C GLN A 434 -6.21 12.83 -24.25
N ILE A 435 -5.65 13.92 -23.73
CA ILE A 435 -4.51 13.87 -22.78
C ILE A 435 -5.07 13.50 -21.42
N SER A 436 -4.69 12.36 -20.88
CA SER A 436 -5.02 11.97 -19.50
C SER A 436 -3.90 12.38 -18.54
N ILE A 437 -4.23 12.41 -17.24
CA ILE A 437 -3.25 12.65 -16.16
C ILE A 437 -2.13 11.60 -16.22
N THR A 438 -2.43 10.37 -16.62
CA THR A 438 -1.46 9.27 -16.79
C THR A 438 -0.37 9.60 -17.81
N ASP A 439 -0.69 10.34 -18.88
CA ASP A 439 0.32 10.78 -19.86
C ASP A 439 1.32 11.79 -19.28
N ILE A 440 0.86 12.64 -18.36
CA ILE A 440 1.72 13.60 -17.65
C ILE A 440 2.66 12.85 -16.72
N PHE A 441 2.18 11.84 -15.99
CA PHE A 441 2.99 11.03 -15.09
C PHE A 441 4.03 10.17 -15.82
N LEU A 442 3.70 9.59 -16.98
CA LEU A 442 4.67 8.86 -17.80
C LEU A 442 5.80 9.75 -18.34
N THR A 443 5.47 11.03 -18.66
CA THR A 443 6.49 12.03 -18.98
C THR A 443 7.40 12.32 -17.78
N CYS A 444 6.85 12.34 -16.58
CA CYS A 444 7.61 12.47 -15.34
C CYS A 444 8.45 11.21 -15.04
N LEU A 445 7.99 10.01 -15.40
CA LEU A 445 8.75 8.77 -15.20
C LEU A 445 10.05 8.75 -16.02
N ASP A 446 9.99 9.11 -17.31
CA ASP A 446 11.20 9.26 -18.14
C ASP A 446 12.15 10.34 -17.59
N TYR A 447 11.60 11.34 -16.88
CA TYR A 447 12.40 12.41 -16.27
C TYR A 447 12.93 12.01 -14.88
N ILE A 448 12.20 11.20 -14.13
CA ILE A 448 12.53 10.76 -12.76
C ILE A 448 13.37 9.48 -12.77
N LEU A 449 13.07 8.52 -13.62
CA LEU A 449 13.75 7.22 -13.70
C LEU A 449 14.79 7.14 -14.83
N GLY A 450 14.76 8.05 -15.79
CA GLY A 450 15.69 8.07 -16.91
C GLY A 450 17.11 8.43 -16.49
N THR A 451 18.07 7.74 -17.07
CA THR A 451 19.54 7.87 -16.88
C THR A 451 20.11 9.30 -17.01
N ARG A 452 19.31 10.28 -17.43
CA ARG A 452 19.71 11.69 -17.50
C ARG A 452 19.78 12.39 -16.14
N PHE A 453 19.05 11.93 -15.13
CA PHE A 453 19.10 12.53 -13.78
C PHE A 453 20.36 12.12 -13.03
N ILE A 454 20.81 10.87 -13.18
CA ILE A 454 22.04 10.36 -12.57
C ILE A 454 23.29 11.11 -13.11
N LYS A 455 23.29 11.51 -14.39
CA LYS A 455 24.40 12.29 -14.97
C LYS A 455 24.48 13.75 -14.47
N ARG A 456 23.39 14.32 -13.94
CA ARG A 456 23.41 15.69 -13.35
C ARG A 456 23.79 15.72 -11.88
N MET A 457 23.60 14.63 -11.13
CA MET A 457 24.02 14.55 -9.72
C MET A 457 25.51 14.28 -9.53
N ASN A 458 26.23 13.82 -10.54
CA ASN A 458 27.70 13.67 -10.50
C ASN A 458 28.47 14.95 -10.87
N LEU A 459 27.81 16.11 -10.92
CA LEU A 459 28.40 17.42 -11.23
C LEU A 459 28.10 18.50 -10.17
N LEU A 460 27.83 18.09 -8.92
CA LEU A 460 27.87 19.02 -7.76
C LEU A 460 28.70 18.40 -6.64
#